data_41b3eb74f6deebfe0f2876594952e513
#
_entry.id   41b3eb74f6deebfe0f2876594952e513
#
_cell.length_a   1.000
_cell.length_b   1.000
_cell.length_c   1.000
_cell.angle_alpha   90.00
_cell.angle_beta   90.00
_cell.angle_gamma   90.00
#
_symmetry.space_group_name_H-M   'P 1'
#
loop_
_entity.id
_entity.type
_entity.pdbx_description
1 polymer ?
#
loop_
_entity_poly.entity_id
_entity_poly.type
_entity_poly.pdbx_seq_one_letter_code
_entity_poly.pdbx_strand_id
1 'polypeptide(L)'
;MGFQRTRLRRPEIVAGVAAVVLLLSMFLLPWYGYKGDLAPLAARLGVSTSQDAWHSLSTTRWLMLLTVLAALALVYLQGTRRSPALPAAFSVFVWLLGGLTALVLIYRVLINVPGPNNVVTSDVGAYIGLLASIVIAGAGYRSLRAEGIAPQDAPKEIPTVHFDQTEVATPS
;
A
#
# COMPACT_ATOMS: atom_id res chain seq x y z
N MET A 1 14.99 5.95 22.72
CA MET A 1 13.88 6.33 21.84
C MET A 1 12.99 5.12 21.71
N GLY A 2 11.77 5.11 22.26
CA GLY A 2 10.92 3.93 22.32
C GLY A 2 9.78 4.02 21.31
N PHE A 3 9.59 2.97 20.52
CA PHE A 3 8.41 2.76 19.68
C PHE A 3 7.18 2.60 20.60
N GLN A 4 6.18 3.46 20.47
CA GLN A 4 4.97 3.43 21.29
C GLN A 4 3.78 2.90 20.48
N ARG A 5 3.37 1.67 20.70
CA ARG A 5 2.22 1.02 20.05
C ARG A 5 0.90 1.76 20.28
N THR A 6 0.77 2.45 21.41
CA THR A 6 -0.44 3.24 21.78
C THR A 6 -0.69 4.44 20.86
N ARG A 7 0.28 4.86 20.08
CA ARG A 7 0.17 5.98 19.11
C ARG A 7 -0.29 5.57 17.72
N LEU A 8 -0.25 4.26 17.42
CA LEU A 8 -0.69 3.73 16.12
C LEU A 8 -2.21 3.72 16.04
N ARG A 9 -2.73 4.34 15.00
CA ARG A 9 -4.16 4.27 14.65
C ARG A 9 -4.44 2.95 13.90
N ARG A 10 -5.69 2.50 13.92
CA ARG A 10 -6.11 1.26 13.24
C ARG A 10 -5.69 1.19 11.75
N PRO A 11 -5.83 2.24 10.92
CA PRO A 11 -5.44 2.15 9.51
C PRO A 11 -3.94 1.90 9.32
N GLU A 12 -3.09 2.42 10.18
CA GLU A 12 -1.64 2.23 10.09
C GLU A 12 -1.25 0.78 10.40
N ILE A 13 -1.89 0.18 11.40
CA ILE A 13 -1.69 -1.24 11.73
C ILE A 13 -2.14 -2.12 10.56
N VAL A 14 -3.29 -1.80 9.96
CA VAL A 14 -3.82 -2.52 8.80
C VAL A 14 -2.86 -2.42 7.61
N ALA A 15 -2.31 -1.22 7.34
CA ALA A 15 -1.29 -1.03 6.29
C ALA A 15 -0.05 -1.89 6.54
N GLY A 16 0.44 -1.90 7.78
CA GLY A 16 1.61 -2.70 8.16
C GLY A 16 1.39 -4.21 8.03
N VAL A 17 0.24 -4.71 8.50
CA VAL A 17 -0.12 -6.13 8.36
C VAL A 17 -0.25 -6.51 6.88
N ALA A 18 -0.95 -5.69 6.09
CA ALA A 18 -1.10 -5.93 4.65
C ALA A 18 0.25 -5.89 3.91
N ALA A 19 1.18 -5.01 4.32
CA ALA A 19 2.53 -4.97 3.77
C ALA A 19 3.32 -6.26 4.06
N VAL A 20 3.21 -6.79 5.28
CA VAL A 20 3.83 -8.08 5.64
C VAL A 20 3.19 -9.22 4.84
N VAL A 21 1.87 -9.25 4.70
CA VAL A 21 1.16 -10.25 3.88
C VAL A 21 1.61 -10.17 2.41
N LEU A 22 1.72 -8.96 1.84
CA LEU A 22 2.22 -8.76 0.48
C LEU A 22 3.65 -9.28 0.36
N LEU A 23 4.54 -8.95 1.29
CA LEU A 23 5.93 -9.41 1.30
C LEU A 23 6.02 -10.94 1.34
N LEU A 24 5.29 -11.57 2.27
CA LEU A 24 5.29 -13.03 2.40
C LEU A 24 4.71 -13.71 1.16
N SER A 25 3.64 -13.16 0.58
CA SER A 25 3.07 -13.69 -0.64
C SER A 25 4.04 -13.67 -1.82
N MET A 26 4.90 -12.64 -1.91
CA MET A 26 5.87 -12.51 -2.99
C MET A 26 6.90 -13.64 -3.03
N PHE A 27 7.28 -14.18 -1.87
CA PHE A 27 8.36 -15.16 -1.76
C PHE A 27 7.89 -16.57 -1.41
N LEU A 28 6.77 -16.71 -0.70
CA LEU A 28 6.34 -17.99 -0.14
C LEU A 28 5.20 -18.64 -0.92
N LEU A 29 4.41 -17.85 -1.65
CA LEU A 29 3.24 -18.37 -2.34
C LEU A 29 3.47 -18.49 -3.85
N PRO A 30 2.90 -19.51 -4.51
CA PRO A 30 2.87 -19.59 -5.95
C PRO A 30 1.98 -18.47 -6.52
N TRP A 31 2.53 -17.73 -7.47
CA TRP A 31 1.83 -16.62 -8.13
C TRP A 31 1.32 -17.02 -9.50
N TYR A 32 2.10 -17.82 -10.21
CA TYR A 32 1.77 -18.28 -11.55
C TYR A 32 2.12 -19.74 -11.72
N GLY A 33 1.27 -20.47 -12.41
CA GLY A 33 1.44 -21.88 -12.71
C GLY A 33 0.98 -22.25 -14.12
N TYR A 34 1.20 -23.50 -14.52
CA TYR A 34 0.74 -24.00 -15.81
C TYR A 34 -0.73 -24.43 -15.74
N LYS A 35 -1.46 -24.21 -16.84
CA LYS A 35 -2.87 -24.60 -16.97
C LYS A 35 -3.04 -26.09 -17.24
N GLY A 36 -4.04 -26.69 -16.60
CA GLY A 36 -4.57 -28.03 -16.93
C GLY A 36 -3.51 -29.13 -17.01
N ASP A 37 -3.53 -29.86 -18.11
CA ASP A 37 -2.67 -31.04 -18.32
C ASP A 37 -1.19 -30.73 -18.54
N LEU A 38 -0.83 -29.45 -18.68
CA LEU A 38 0.57 -29.02 -18.83
C LEU A 38 1.34 -29.10 -17.51
N ALA A 39 0.66 -28.93 -16.37
CA ALA A 39 1.30 -29.00 -15.07
C ALA A 39 1.92 -30.39 -14.79
N PRO A 40 1.19 -31.53 -14.96
CA PRO A 40 1.78 -32.85 -14.76
C PRO A 40 2.84 -33.21 -15.81
N LEU A 41 2.74 -32.67 -17.02
CA LEU A 41 3.76 -32.86 -18.04
C LEU A 41 5.06 -32.12 -17.68
N ALA A 42 4.97 -30.87 -17.23
CA ALA A 42 6.11 -30.09 -16.76
C ALA A 42 6.80 -30.77 -15.58
N ALA A 43 6.04 -31.30 -14.63
CA ALA A 43 6.56 -32.05 -13.49
C ALA A 43 7.37 -33.30 -13.92
N ARG A 44 6.87 -34.05 -14.93
CA ARG A 44 7.59 -35.22 -15.49
C ARG A 44 8.90 -34.83 -16.17
N LEU A 45 8.98 -33.63 -16.73
CA LEU A 45 10.18 -33.09 -17.37
C LEU A 45 11.15 -32.41 -16.38
N GLY A 46 10.84 -32.42 -15.08
CA GLY A 46 11.66 -31.75 -14.04
C GLY A 46 11.60 -30.23 -14.08
N VAL A 47 10.60 -29.65 -14.76
CA VAL A 47 10.39 -28.21 -14.82
C VAL A 47 9.51 -27.76 -13.65
N SER A 48 9.85 -26.63 -13.03
CA SER A 48 9.06 -26.03 -11.95
C SER A 48 7.62 -25.76 -12.41
N THR A 49 6.63 -26.34 -11.74
CA THR A 49 5.21 -26.22 -12.11
C THR A 49 4.59 -24.88 -11.71
N SER A 50 5.24 -24.15 -10.80
CA SER A 50 4.79 -22.84 -10.32
C SER A 50 5.98 -21.91 -10.06
N GLN A 51 5.74 -20.60 -10.11
CA GLN A 51 6.71 -19.57 -9.81
C GLN A 51 6.12 -18.55 -8.84
N ASP A 52 6.98 -18.02 -7.95
CA ASP A 52 6.65 -16.93 -7.06
C ASP A 52 6.66 -15.57 -7.80
N ALA A 53 6.23 -14.49 -7.13
CA ALA A 53 6.21 -13.16 -7.72
C ALA A 53 7.61 -12.64 -8.02
N TRP A 54 8.59 -13.00 -7.20
CA TRP A 54 9.95 -12.50 -7.33
C TRP A 54 10.62 -12.94 -8.62
N HIS A 55 10.39 -14.18 -9.04
CA HIS A 55 10.98 -14.74 -10.25
C HIS A 55 10.14 -14.46 -11.51
N SER A 56 8.80 -14.36 -11.37
CA SER A 56 7.90 -14.16 -12.50
C SER A 56 7.70 -12.70 -12.92
N LEU A 57 7.83 -11.74 -11.99
CA LEU A 57 7.54 -10.32 -12.21
C LEU A 57 8.81 -9.47 -12.21
N SER A 58 9.48 -9.30 -13.36
CA SER A 58 10.78 -8.62 -13.45
C SER A 58 10.77 -7.18 -12.96
N THR A 59 9.84 -6.36 -13.44
CA THR A 59 9.76 -4.92 -13.07
C THR A 59 8.77 -4.69 -11.93
N THR A 60 7.63 -5.39 -11.93
CA THR A 60 6.57 -5.22 -10.94
C THR A 60 7.02 -5.57 -9.52
N ARG A 61 7.96 -6.53 -9.37
CA ARG A 61 8.52 -6.90 -8.06
C ARG A 61 9.14 -5.70 -7.31
N TRP A 62 9.79 -4.79 -8.02
CA TRP A 62 10.40 -3.61 -7.40
C TRP A 62 9.33 -2.61 -6.94
N LEU A 63 8.27 -2.44 -7.72
CA LEU A 63 7.14 -1.61 -7.33
C LEU A 63 6.46 -2.17 -6.07
N MET A 64 6.22 -3.49 -6.02
CA MET A 64 5.66 -4.18 -4.85
C MET A 64 6.55 -4.02 -3.62
N LEU A 65 7.87 -4.23 -3.77
CA LEU A 65 8.83 -4.06 -2.69
C LEU A 65 8.85 -2.62 -2.17
N LEU A 66 8.84 -1.64 -3.08
CA LEU A 66 8.77 -0.22 -2.71
C LEU A 66 7.47 0.10 -1.94
N THR A 67 6.34 -0.48 -2.35
CA THR A 67 5.05 -0.35 -1.65
C THR A 67 5.12 -0.93 -0.24
N VAL A 68 5.71 -2.11 -0.08
CA VAL A 68 5.93 -2.72 1.24
C VAL A 68 6.80 -1.83 2.12
N LEU A 69 7.94 -1.35 1.61
CA LEU A 69 8.84 -0.48 2.36
C LEU A 69 8.17 0.84 2.75
N ALA A 70 7.39 1.45 1.85
CA ALA A 70 6.65 2.67 2.14
C ALA A 70 5.59 2.47 3.24
N ALA A 71 4.83 1.37 3.18
CA ALA A 71 3.83 1.05 4.19
C ALA A 71 4.45 0.75 5.56
N LEU A 72 5.57 0.02 5.62
CA LEU A 72 6.30 -0.22 6.86
C LEU A 72 6.94 1.06 7.41
N ALA A 73 7.49 1.92 6.54
CA ALA A 73 8.01 3.23 6.93
C ALA A 73 6.92 4.12 7.52
N LEU A 74 5.70 4.11 6.96
CA LEU A 74 4.55 4.82 7.53
C LEU A 74 4.29 4.37 8.97
N VAL A 75 4.22 3.06 9.21
CA VAL A 75 4.01 2.49 10.56
C VAL A 75 5.11 2.93 11.52
N TYR A 76 6.36 2.87 11.06
CA TYR A 76 7.51 3.29 11.88
C TYR A 76 7.47 4.77 12.22
N LEU A 77 7.24 5.64 11.23
CA LEU A 77 7.17 7.09 11.43
C LEU A 77 6.01 7.50 12.34
N GLN A 78 4.86 6.84 12.21
CA GLN A 78 3.72 7.08 13.08
C GLN A 78 3.99 6.63 14.53
N GLY A 79 4.68 5.51 14.72
CA GLY A 79 5.08 5.01 16.04
C GLY A 79 6.14 5.86 16.74
N THR A 80 6.94 6.64 15.99
CA THR A 80 8.08 7.42 16.52
C THR A 80 7.86 8.94 16.48
N ARG A 81 6.65 9.42 16.22
CA ARG A 81 6.31 10.84 15.98
C ARG A 81 7.03 11.83 16.88
N ARG A 82 7.70 12.80 16.22
CA ARG A 82 8.17 14.06 16.81
C ARG A 82 7.51 15.29 16.19
N SER A 83 6.97 15.19 14.97
CA SER A 83 6.35 16.30 14.24
C SER A 83 5.13 15.81 13.46
N PRO A 84 4.02 16.57 13.38
CA PRO A 84 2.80 16.15 12.68
C PRO A 84 2.89 16.20 11.13
N ALA A 85 3.82 16.96 10.56
CA ALA A 85 3.86 17.21 9.11
C ALA A 85 4.40 16.04 8.28
N LEU A 86 5.40 15.32 8.76
CA LEU A 86 6.03 14.22 8.00
C LEU A 86 5.11 13.01 7.74
N PRO A 87 4.32 12.54 8.72
CA PRO A 87 3.43 11.41 8.50
C PRO A 87 2.35 11.65 7.44
N ALA A 88 1.83 12.88 7.33
CA ALA A 88 0.81 13.24 6.36
C ALA A 88 1.29 13.06 4.91
N ALA A 89 2.49 13.53 4.60
CA ALA A 89 3.10 13.34 3.28
C ALA A 89 3.32 11.84 2.96
N PHE A 90 3.70 11.04 3.97
CA PHE A 90 3.88 9.61 3.81
C PHE A 90 2.56 8.86 3.59
N SER A 91 1.45 9.28 4.20
CA SER A 91 0.14 8.69 3.98
C SER A 91 -0.32 8.88 2.53
N VAL A 92 -0.09 10.06 1.93
CA VAL A 92 -0.32 10.32 0.50
C VAL A 92 0.51 9.35 -0.36
N PHE A 93 1.79 9.23 -0.03
CA PHE A 93 2.71 8.39 -0.79
C PHE A 93 2.31 6.91 -0.75
N VAL A 94 1.94 6.39 0.42
CA VAL A 94 1.46 5.01 0.59
C VAL A 94 0.15 4.77 -0.15
N TRP A 95 -0.78 5.73 -0.13
CA TRP A 95 -2.02 5.64 -0.89
C TRP A 95 -1.78 5.56 -2.40
N LEU A 96 -0.96 6.49 -2.94
CA LEU A 96 -0.64 6.52 -4.38
C LEU A 96 0.12 5.27 -4.82
N LEU A 97 1.15 4.88 -4.06
CA LEU A 97 2.00 3.75 -4.39
C LEU A 97 1.24 2.42 -4.27
N GLY A 98 0.44 2.26 -3.21
CA GLY A 98 -0.44 1.10 -3.04
C GLY A 98 -1.50 1.02 -4.14
N GLY A 99 -2.11 2.16 -4.51
CA GLY A 99 -3.06 2.25 -5.62
C GLY A 99 -2.43 1.90 -6.97
N LEU A 100 -1.25 2.45 -7.26
CA LEU A 100 -0.50 2.13 -8.47
C LEU A 100 -0.14 0.64 -8.53
N THR A 101 0.34 0.08 -7.41
CA THR A 101 0.66 -1.36 -7.32
C THR A 101 -0.59 -2.21 -7.54
N ALA A 102 -1.73 -1.85 -6.94
CA ALA A 102 -2.99 -2.55 -7.14
C ALA A 102 -3.42 -2.52 -8.62
N LEU A 103 -3.34 -1.36 -9.30
CA LEU A 103 -3.67 -1.24 -10.72
C LEU A 103 -2.76 -2.10 -11.61
N VAL A 104 -1.45 -2.08 -11.35
CA VAL A 104 -0.49 -2.92 -12.09
C VAL A 104 -0.76 -4.40 -11.84
N LEU A 105 -1.10 -4.79 -10.60
CA LEU A 105 -1.43 -6.18 -10.27
C LEU A 105 -2.78 -6.60 -10.87
N ILE A 106 -3.81 -5.74 -10.91
CA ILE A 106 -5.05 -6.00 -11.63
C ILE A 106 -4.75 -6.37 -13.08
N TYR A 107 -3.92 -5.55 -13.74
CA TYR A 107 -3.53 -5.82 -15.12
C TYR A 107 -2.77 -7.15 -15.25
N ARG A 108 -1.78 -7.41 -14.38
CA ARG A 108 -0.91 -8.60 -14.43
C ARG A 108 -1.58 -9.89 -14.00
N VAL A 109 -2.55 -9.82 -13.10
CA VAL A 109 -3.23 -11.01 -12.53
C VAL A 109 -4.48 -11.38 -13.34
N LEU A 110 -5.24 -10.36 -13.81
CA LEU A 110 -6.54 -10.59 -14.43
C LEU A 110 -6.51 -10.47 -15.96
N ILE A 111 -5.60 -9.66 -16.53
CA ILE A 111 -5.62 -9.35 -17.97
C ILE A 111 -4.44 -9.97 -18.70
N ASN A 112 -3.23 -9.76 -18.22
CA ASN A 112 -2.00 -10.16 -18.91
C ASN A 112 -1.00 -10.82 -17.96
N VAL A 113 -1.14 -12.14 -17.81
CA VAL A 113 -0.20 -12.93 -16.99
C VAL A 113 1.21 -12.94 -17.63
N PRO A 114 2.29 -13.08 -16.82
CA PRO A 114 3.63 -13.21 -17.36
C PRO A 114 3.78 -14.51 -18.14
N GLY A 115 3.77 -14.43 -19.47
CA GLY A 115 3.83 -15.56 -20.37
C GLY A 115 2.57 -15.69 -21.24
N PRO A 116 2.47 -16.72 -22.10
CA PRO A 116 1.29 -16.92 -22.93
C PRO A 116 0.05 -17.23 -22.08
N ASN A 117 -1.00 -16.42 -22.21
CA ASN A 117 -2.26 -16.56 -21.45
C ASN A 117 -3.00 -17.89 -21.64
N ASN A 118 -2.68 -18.62 -22.69
CA ASN A 118 -3.22 -19.97 -22.95
C ASN A 118 -2.49 -21.08 -22.17
N VAL A 119 -1.29 -20.80 -21.66
CA VAL A 119 -0.42 -21.78 -20.98
C VAL A 119 -0.30 -21.49 -19.49
N VAL A 120 -0.25 -20.20 -19.11
CA VAL A 120 -0.03 -19.76 -17.73
C VAL A 120 -1.34 -19.27 -17.11
N THR A 121 -1.49 -19.51 -15.80
CA THR A 121 -2.61 -19.04 -14.99
C THR A 121 -2.09 -18.36 -13.72
N SER A 122 -2.88 -17.39 -13.22
CA SER A 122 -2.63 -16.81 -11.89
C SER A 122 -3.03 -17.80 -10.80
N ASP A 123 -2.21 -17.89 -9.77
CA ASP A 123 -2.40 -18.77 -8.62
C ASP A 123 -2.73 -17.97 -7.35
N VAL A 124 -2.96 -18.65 -6.24
CA VAL A 124 -3.43 -18.08 -4.96
C VAL A 124 -2.57 -16.90 -4.49
N GLY A 125 -1.25 -16.97 -4.63
CA GLY A 125 -0.33 -15.90 -4.23
C GLY A 125 -0.61 -14.58 -4.95
N ALA A 126 -0.96 -14.62 -6.24
CA ALA A 126 -1.28 -13.46 -7.04
C ALA A 126 -2.53 -12.72 -6.53
N TYR A 127 -3.58 -13.46 -6.17
CA TYR A 127 -4.82 -12.88 -5.63
C TYR A 127 -4.61 -12.32 -4.22
N ILE A 128 -3.85 -13.01 -3.37
CA ILE A 128 -3.51 -12.52 -2.03
C ILE A 128 -2.67 -11.25 -2.14
N GLY A 129 -1.68 -11.19 -3.03
CA GLY A 129 -0.87 -10.01 -3.27
C GLY A 129 -1.67 -8.83 -3.81
N LEU A 130 -2.60 -9.09 -4.73
CA LEU A 130 -3.53 -8.08 -5.24
C LEU A 130 -4.41 -7.52 -4.11
N LEU A 131 -5.03 -8.39 -3.31
CA LEU A 131 -5.86 -7.96 -2.18
C LEU A 131 -5.06 -7.15 -1.17
N ALA A 132 -3.86 -7.60 -0.82
CA ALA A 132 -2.97 -6.89 0.11
C ALA A 132 -2.62 -5.48 -0.39
N SER A 133 -2.33 -5.30 -1.69
CA SER A 133 -2.05 -3.98 -2.28
C SER A 133 -3.25 -3.04 -2.23
N ILE A 134 -4.47 -3.56 -2.47
CA ILE A 134 -5.72 -2.79 -2.33
C ILE A 134 -5.92 -2.36 -0.87
N VAL A 135 -5.67 -3.25 0.09
CA VAL A 135 -5.78 -2.94 1.51
C VAL A 135 -4.76 -1.87 1.93
N ILE A 136 -3.52 -1.93 1.42
CA ILE A 136 -2.49 -0.89 1.67
C ILE A 136 -2.97 0.46 1.15
N ALA A 137 -3.49 0.52 -0.08
CA ALA A 137 -4.03 1.76 -0.66
C ALA A 137 -5.20 2.32 0.17
N GLY A 138 -6.16 1.48 0.54
CA GLY A 138 -7.31 1.86 1.38
C GLY A 138 -6.91 2.33 2.77
N ALA A 139 -5.91 1.69 3.38
CA ALA A 139 -5.37 2.08 4.68
C ALA A 139 -4.63 3.43 4.60
N GLY A 140 -3.82 3.66 3.55
CA GLY A 140 -3.20 4.95 3.27
C GLY A 140 -4.23 6.06 3.12
N TYR A 141 -5.29 5.84 2.35
CA TYR A 141 -6.40 6.79 2.19
C TYR A 141 -7.10 7.11 3.53
N ARG A 142 -7.38 6.09 4.34
CA ARG A 142 -7.98 6.28 5.67
C ARG A 142 -7.07 7.04 6.63
N SER A 143 -5.77 6.82 6.54
CA SER A 143 -4.78 7.58 7.32
C SER A 143 -4.80 9.07 6.92
N LEU A 144 -4.87 9.38 5.62
CA LEU A 144 -5.01 10.74 5.09
C LEU A 144 -6.26 11.45 5.64
N ARG A 145 -7.40 10.77 5.60
CA ARG A 145 -8.65 11.36 6.14
C ARG A 145 -8.56 11.63 7.64
N ALA A 146 -7.92 10.73 8.38
CA ALA A 146 -7.75 10.90 9.81
C ALA A 146 -6.78 12.05 10.19
N GLU A 147 -5.99 12.54 9.23
CA GLU A 147 -5.09 13.69 9.38
C GLU A 147 -5.72 15.02 8.90
N GLY A 148 -6.98 15.00 8.44
CA GLY A 148 -7.72 16.19 8.00
C GLY A 148 -7.23 16.77 6.66
N ILE A 149 -6.54 15.98 5.84
CA ILE A 149 -5.98 16.43 4.55
C ILE A 149 -6.94 16.16 3.38
N ALA A 150 -7.98 15.37 3.60
CA ALA A 150 -8.96 15.12 2.55
C ALA A 150 -9.80 16.39 2.28
N PRO A 151 -10.08 16.75 1.00
CA PRO A 151 -10.84 17.94 0.66
C PRO A 151 -12.22 18.02 1.32
N GLN A 152 -12.79 16.86 1.68
CA GLN A 152 -14.09 16.75 2.35
C GLN A 152 -14.04 17.12 3.84
N ASP A 153 -12.85 17.14 4.43
CA ASP A 153 -12.64 17.45 5.85
C ASP A 153 -12.11 18.89 6.03
N ALA A 154 -12.00 19.67 4.94
CA ALA A 154 -11.67 21.08 5.00
C ALA A 154 -12.74 21.85 5.79
N PRO A 155 -12.36 22.76 6.73
CA PRO A 155 -13.33 23.58 7.44
C PRO A 155 -14.19 24.36 6.44
N LYS A 156 -15.51 24.26 6.55
CA LYS A 156 -16.46 24.94 5.67
C LYS A 156 -16.40 26.46 5.83
N GLU A 157 -15.97 26.90 7.00
CA GLU A 157 -15.79 28.34 7.32
C GLU A 157 -14.52 28.51 8.14
N ILE A 158 -13.68 29.45 7.72
CA ILE A 158 -12.56 29.91 8.51
C ILE A 158 -13.10 30.98 9.46
N PRO A 159 -13.08 30.77 10.79
CA PRO A 159 -13.52 31.81 11.71
C PRO A 159 -12.65 33.05 11.53
N THR A 160 -13.22 34.11 10.96
CA THR A 160 -12.57 35.39 10.86
C THR A 160 -12.64 36.07 12.23
N VAL A 161 -11.51 36.24 12.89
CA VAL A 161 -11.41 37.05 14.09
C VAL A 161 -11.39 38.51 13.65
N HIS A 162 -12.50 39.22 13.83
CA HIS A 162 -12.52 40.66 13.69
C HIS A 162 -11.75 41.26 14.87
N PHE A 163 -10.56 41.79 14.60
CA PHE A 163 -9.87 42.67 15.54
C PHE A 163 -10.61 44.01 15.51
N ASP A 164 -11.28 44.31 16.59
CA ASP A 164 -11.89 45.66 16.79
C ASP A 164 -10.74 46.66 17.00
N GLN A 165 -10.45 47.47 15.96
CA GLN A 165 -9.35 48.43 15.97
C GLN A 165 -9.69 49.70 16.80
N THR A 166 -10.72 49.66 17.63
CA THR A 166 -11.23 50.83 18.31
C THR A 166 -10.56 51.16 19.65
N GLU A 167 -9.49 50.48 20.04
CA GLU A 167 -8.79 50.82 21.28
C GLU A 167 -7.34 51.26 21.07
N VAL A 168 -7.15 52.24 20.16
CA VAL A 168 -5.97 53.09 20.23
C VAL A 168 -6.31 54.23 21.17
N ALA A 169 -6.05 54.03 22.46
CA ALA A 169 -6.11 55.09 23.46
C ALA A 169 -5.17 56.20 23.02
N THR A 170 -5.74 57.39 22.73
CA THR A 170 -5.01 58.63 22.59
C THR A 170 -4.38 58.97 23.91
N PRO A 171 -3.02 59.13 24.00
CA PRO A 171 -2.41 59.65 25.22
C PRO A 171 -2.72 61.15 25.37
N SER A 172 -3.30 61.48 26.51
CA SER A 172 -3.48 62.85 27.00
C SER A 172 -2.18 63.46 27.45
#